data_bc472dd293274075d5c0e5cd74c3ed70
#
_entry.id   bc472dd293274075d5c0e5cd74c3ed70
#
_cell.length_a   1.000
_cell.length_b   1.000
_cell.length_c   1.000
_cell.angle_alpha   90.00
_cell.angle_beta   90.00
_cell.angle_gamma   90.00
#
_symmetry.space_group_name_H-M   'P 1'
#
loop_
_entity.id
_entity.type
_entity.pdbx_description
1 polymer ?
#
loop_
_entity_poly.entity_id
_entity_poly.type
_entity_poly.pdbx_seq_one_letter_code
_entity_poly.pdbx_strand_id
1 'polypeptide(L)'
;MLYVYQNLMSIEKQILKEFAIEAGMIAPIYTGTGWGGAQASPDTVLPLWGGYAFWPWIFYDESIKEHPVTPEFIYRNYRKPTYNFEPTYDPTTVPFACCEMGGGMTVFYKYRFQLPYHSVEAMANIKVAGGCNFVGYYVFHGGSNPLGLKTPYLNENATPKISYDYQAAIGEFGQVRESYARLKRLHYFFNSFQKEFCPTQTILPEGAE
;
A
#
# COMPACT_ATOMS: atom_id res chain seq x y z
N MET A 1 -15.98 1.31 -22.34
CA MET A 1 -15.32 2.50 -21.77
C MET A 1 -14.16 2.12 -20.83
N LEU A 2 -14.34 1.20 -19.89
CA LEU A 2 -13.28 0.74 -18.96
C LEU A 2 -12.04 0.16 -19.66
N TYR A 3 -12.23 -0.68 -20.69
CA TYR A 3 -11.16 -1.32 -21.46
C TYR A 3 -10.28 -0.33 -22.24
N VAL A 4 -10.88 0.73 -22.77
CA VAL A 4 -10.16 1.80 -23.47
C VAL A 4 -9.31 2.61 -22.49
N TYR A 5 -9.82 2.84 -21.28
CA TYR A 5 -9.09 3.57 -20.24
C TYR A 5 -7.86 2.79 -19.73
N GLN A 6 -8.00 1.49 -19.55
CA GLN A 6 -6.90 0.61 -19.15
C GLN A 6 -5.77 0.56 -20.17
N ASN A 7 -6.12 0.50 -21.46
CA ASN A 7 -5.13 0.52 -22.54
C ASN A 7 -4.40 1.87 -22.65
N LEU A 8 -5.10 2.98 -22.49
CA LEU A 8 -4.48 4.31 -22.50
C LEU A 8 -3.48 4.48 -21.34
N MET A 9 -3.84 4.04 -20.13
CA MET A 9 -2.92 4.09 -18.97
C MET A 9 -1.70 3.18 -19.14
N SER A 10 -1.83 2.06 -19.84
CA SER A 10 -0.70 1.18 -20.14
C SER A 10 0.27 1.83 -21.13
N ILE A 11 -0.24 2.46 -22.17
CA ILE A 11 0.56 3.20 -23.17
C ILE A 11 1.28 4.37 -22.51
N GLU A 12 0.59 5.14 -21.67
CA GLU A 12 1.20 6.26 -20.95
C GLU A 12 2.37 5.81 -20.06
N LYS A 13 2.21 4.73 -19.32
CA LYS A 13 3.27 4.16 -18.47
C LYS A 13 4.46 3.68 -19.30
N GLN A 14 4.23 3.10 -20.45
CA GLN A 14 5.29 2.70 -21.38
C GLN A 14 6.09 3.89 -21.89
N ILE A 15 5.43 4.95 -22.32
CA ILE A 15 6.06 6.18 -22.78
C ILE A 15 6.89 6.84 -21.67
N LEU A 16 6.35 6.92 -20.46
CA LEU A 16 7.07 7.46 -19.30
C LEU A 16 8.31 6.63 -18.95
N LYS A 17 8.21 5.31 -19.06
CA LYS A 17 9.37 4.42 -18.89
C LYS A 17 10.44 4.68 -19.95
N GLU A 18 10.06 4.82 -21.21
CA GLU A 18 10.99 5.12 -22.30
C GLU A 18 11.71 6.44 -22.06
N PHE A 19 11.00 7.50 -21.69
CA PHE A 19 11.60 8.79 -21.33
C PHE A 19 12.57 8.68 -20.14
N ALA A 20 12.22 7.88 -19.13
CA ALA A 20 13.12 7.67 -17.99
C ALA A 20 14.43 6.98 -18.42
N ILE A 21 14.35 5.97 -19.29
CA ILE A 21 15.50 5.26 -19.82
C ILE A 21 16.35 6.20 -20.72
N GLU A 22 15.72 6.96 -21.60
CA GLU A 22 16.39 7.95 -22.44
C GLU A 22 17.10 9.04 -21.62
N ALA A 23 16.51 9.42 -20.48
CA ALA A 23 17.13 10.33 -19.52
C ALA A 23 18.28 9.71 -18.71
N GLY A 24 18.63 8.44 -18.95
CA GLY A 24 19.73 7.72 -18.30
C GLY A 24 19.37 7.01 -17.01
N MET A 25 18.08 6.78 -16.71
CA MET A 25 17.68 6.01 -15.54
C MET A 25 18.02 4.53 -15.74
N ILE A 26 18.76 3.97 -14.76
CA ILE A 26 19.19 2.56 -14.75
C ILE A 26 18.56 1.75 -13.58
N ALA A 27 17.77 2.40 -12.73
CA ALA A 27 17.10 1.77 -11.61
C ALA A 27 15.87 0.95 -12.07
N PRO A 28 15.48 -0.10 -11.34
CA PRO A 28 14.21 -0.78 -11.54
C PRO A 28 13.04 0.20 -11.45
N ILE A 29 12.10 0.11 -12.38
CA ILE A 29 10.93 0.98 -12.43
C ILE A 29 9.72 0.20 -11.94
N TYR A 30 8.94 0.78 -11.03
CA TYR A 30 7.71 0.21 -10.50
C TYR A 30 6.58 1.24 -10.50
N THR A 31 5.35 0.76 -10.42
CA THR A 31 4.18 1.64 -10.29
C THR A 31 3.87 1.90 -8.82
N GLY A 32 2.97 2.86 -8.58
CA GLY A 32 2.18 2.88 -7.35
C GLY A 32 1.17 1.72 -7.31
N THR A 33 0.38 1.66 -6.25
CA THR A 33 -0.65 0.63 -6.07
C THR A 33 -1.67 0.66 -7.20
N GLY A 34 -1.95 -0.50 -7.76
CA GLY A 34 -2.88 -0.66 -8.89
C GLY A 34 -4.34 -0.80 -8.49
N TRP A 35 -4.87 0.13 -7.68
CA TRP A 35 -6.28 0.13 -7.26
C TRP A 35 -7.24 0.15 -8.46
N GLY A 36 -8.37 -0.56 -8.34
CA GLY A 36 -9.45 -0.51 -9.31
C GLY A 36 -9.05 -0.94 -10.73
N GLY A 37 -8.07 -1.79 -10.90
CA GLY A 37 -7.60 -2.26 -12.21
C GLY A 37 -6.62 -1.31 -12.91
N ALA A 38 -6.09 -0.29 -12.22
CA ALA A 38 -5.05 0.60 -12.75
C ALA A 38 -3.65 -0.06 -12.77
N GLN A 39 -3.61 -1.36 -12.88
CA GLN A 39 -2.37 -2.15 -12.88
C GLN A 39 -1.59 -1.95 -14.18
N ALA A 40 -0.27 -2.01 -14.07
CA ALA A 40 0.61 -2.03 -15.23
C ALA A 40 0.95 -3.46 -15.63
N SER A 41 1.23 -3.67 -16.94
CA SER A 41 1.80 -4.93 -17.37
C SER A 41 3.20 -5.12 -16.74
N PRO A 42 3.54 -6.32 -16.25
CA PRO A 42 4.89 -6.65 -15.76
C PRO A 42 6.00 -6.42 -16.79
N ASP A 43 5.67 -6.54 -18.08
CA ASP A 43 6.61 -6.26 -19.17
C ASP A 43 7.01 -4.78 -19.25
N THR A 44 6.15 -3.91 -18.74
CA THR A 44 6.40 -2.47 -18.71
C THR A 44 7.12 -2.06 -17.45
N VAL A 45 6.54 -2.31 -16.30
CA VAL A 45 7.05 -1.92 -14.97
C VAL A 45 6.62 -2.95 -13.94
N LEU A 46 7.34 -3.05 -12.83
CA LEU A 46 6.96 -3.93 -11.73
C LEU A 46 5.64 -3.46 -11.11
N PRO A 47 4.57 -4.27 -11.14
CA PRO A 47 3.33 -3.95 -10.47
C PRO A 47 3.49 -4.11 -8.95
N LEU A 48 2.98 -3.13 -8.18
CA LEU A 48 3.01 -3.16 -6.73
C LEU A 48 1.60 -3.28 -6.18
N TRP A 49 1.53 -3.90 -5.02
CA TRP A 49 0.29 -4.16 -4.29
C TRP A 49 0.14 -3.20 -3.11
N GLY A 50 -1.08 -3.08 -2.61
CA GLY A 50 -1.41 -2.34 -1.39
C GLY A 50 -2.58 -2.96 -0.63
N GLY A 51 -2.78 -2.55 0.61
CA GLY A 51 -3.88 -2.97 1.44
C GLY A 51 -3.90 -2.30 2.80
N TYR A 52 -5.08 -2.25 3.41
CA TYR A 52 -5.31 -1.61 4.69
C TYR A 52 -5.98 -2.57 5.66
N ALA A 53 -5.67 -2.44 6.93
CA ALA A 53 -6.26 -3.25 7.99
C ALA A 53 -7.75 -2.96 8.19
N PHE A 54 -8.18 -1.76 7.87
CA PHE A 54 -9.56 -1.30 7.97
C PHE A 54 -9.97 -0.66 6.64
N TRP A 55 -11.27 -0.71 6.32
CA TRP A 55 -11.80 -0.09 5.12
C TRP A 55 -11.60 1.42 5.14
N PRO A 56 -10.81 2.02 4.23
CA PRO A 56 -10.45 3.44 4.33
C PRO A 56 -11.51 4.39 3.79
N TRP A 57 -12.34 3.99 2.82
CA TRP A 57 -13.19 4.89 2.03
C TRP A 57 -14.69 4.71 2.26
N ILE A 58 -15.09 4.29 3.44
CA ILE A 58 -16.51 4.03 3.77
C ILE A 58 -17.23 5.20 4.44
N PHE A 59 -16.53 6.26 4.75
CA PHE A 59 -17.05 7.42 5.50
C PHE A 59 -18.06 8.27 4.71
N TYR A 60 -18.25 8.01 3.43
CA TYR A 60 -19.34 8.59 2.64
C TYR A 60 -20.70 8.01 2.99
N ASP A 61 -20.74 6.82 3.52
CA ASP A 61 -21.97 6.20 4.03
C ASP A 61 -22.21 6.66 5.47
N GLU A 62 -23.24 7.47 5.66
CA GLU A 62 -23.59 8.03 6.96
C GLU A 62 -24.13 6.99 7.96
N SER A 63 -24.52 5.82 7.51
CA SER A 63 -24.97 4.69 8.36
C SER A 63 -23.80 4.01 9.08
N ILE A 64 -22.58 4.13 8.57
CA ILE A 64 -21.41 3.49 9.13
C ILE A 64 -20.94 4.23 10.39
N LYS A 65 -20.92 3.51 11.48
CA LYS A 65 -20.50 4.03 12.81
C LYS A 65 -19.08 3.63 13.19
N GLU A 66 -18.56 2.57 12.60
CA GLU A 66 -17.24 2.01 12.89
C GLU A 66 -16.54 1.61 11.59
N HIS A 67 -15.19 1.65 11.58
CA HIS A 67 -14.42 1.11 10.49
C HIS A 67 -14.37 -0.41 10.57
N PRO A 68 -14.98 -1.14 9.63
CA PRO A 68 -14.87 -2.59 9.62
C PRO A 68 -13.44 -3.01 9.26
N VAL A 69 -13.05 -4.14 9.81
CA VAL A 69 -11.78 -4.82 9.49
C VAL A 69 -11.86 -5.38 8.07
N THR A 70 -10.77 -5.29 7.34
CA THR A 70 -10.63 -5.90 6.02
C THR A 70 -10.17 -7.36 6.12
N PRO A 71 -10.26 -8.15 5.04
CA PRO A 71 -9.68 -9.49 4.98
C PRO A 71 -8.13 -9.53 5.00
N GLU A 72 -7.45 -8.39 5.16
CA GLU A 72 -5.98 -8.32 5.11
C GLU A 72 -5.27 -9.04 6.28
N PHE A 73 -6.00 -9.37 7.34
CA PHE A 73 -5.51 -10.19 8.44
C PHE A 73 -5.65 -11.70 8.22
N ILE A 74 -6.20 -12.13 7.09
CA ILE A 74 -6.34 -13.54 6.75
C ILE A 74 -5.06 -13.99 6.05
N TYR A 75 -4.41 -15.03 6.59
CA TYR A 75 -3.27 -15.68 5.92
C TYR A 75 -3.78 -16.53 4.76
N ARG A 76 -3.46 -16.12 3.55
CA ARG A 76 -3.99 -16.69 2.30
C ARG A 76 -3.01 -16.57 1.16
N ASN A 77 -3.37 -17.13 0.00
CA ASN A 77 -2.61 -16.94 -1.23
C ASN A 77 -2.88 -15.54 -1.81
N TYR A 78 -1.97 -14.60 -1.56
CA TYR A 78 -2.08 -13.22 -2.05
C TYR A 78 -1.87 -13.06 -3.58
N ARG A 79 -1.53 -14.14 -4.27
CA ARG A 79 -1.45 -14.16 -5.74
C ARG A 79 -2.81 -14.42 -6.39
N LYS A 80 -3.81 -14.84 -5.63
CA LYS A 80 -5.20 -14.97 -6.10
C LYS A 80 -5.94 -13.63 -6.01
N PRO A 81 -6.98 -13.42 -6.83
CA PRO A 81 -7.84 -12.24 -6.73
C PRO A 81 -8.37 -12.03 -5.32
N THR A 82 -8.50 -10.76 -4.95
CA THR A 82 -9.03 -10.34 -3.65
C THR A 82 -10.08 -9.25 -3.85
N TYR A 83 -10.70 -8.79 -2.78
CA TYR A 83 -11.72 -7.74 -2.83
C TYR A 83 -11.22 -6.41 -3.47
N ASN A 84 -9.91 -6.15 -3.45
CA ASN A 84 -9.29 -4.94 -3.98
C ASN A 84 -8.16 -5.20 -4.98
N PHE A 85 -7.95 -6.46 -5.35
CA PHE A 85 -6.88 -6.87 -6.24
C PHE A 85 -7.36 -7.97 -7.17
N GLU A 86 -7.55 -7.62 -8.42
CA GLU A 86 -7.83 -8.54 -9.52
C GLU A 86 -6.78 -8.31 -10.59
N PRO A 87 -5.68 -9.11 -10.60
CA PRO A 87 -4.56 -8.89 -11.49
C PRO A 87 -4.95 -9.16 -12.94
N THR A 88 -4.53 -8.26 -13.84
CA THR A 88 -4.66 -8.43 -15.29
C THR A 88 -3.47 -9.16 -15.92
N TYR A 89 -2.57 -9.67 -15.10
CA TYR A 89 -1.36 -10.41 -15.44
C TYR A 89 -1.26 -11.65 -14.56
N ASP A 90 -0.35 -12.58 -14.90
CA ASP A 90 -0.05 -13.73 -14.05
C ASP A 90 0.82 -13.29 -12.85
N PRO A 91 0.27 -13.21 -11.62
CA PRO A 91 1.00 -12.73 -10.46
C PRO A 91 2.08 -13.72 -9.97
N THR A 92 2.18 -14.92 -10.57
CA THR A 92 3.27 -15.86 -10.26
C THR A 92 4.58 -15.49 -10.96
N THR A 93 4.51 -14.66 -12.00
CA THR A 93 5.67 -14.23 -12.80
C THR A 93 6.43 -13.07 -12.22
N VAL A 94 5.91 -12.44 -11.18
CA VAL A 94 6.50 -11.26 -10.51
C VAL A 94 6.64 -11.48 -9.01
N PRO A 95 7.58 -10.79 -8.35
CA PRO A 95 7.65 -10.82 -6.89
C PRO A 95 6.39 -10.21 -6.27
N PHE A 96 5.99 -10.73 -5.12
CA PHE A 96 4.95 -10.09 -4.31
C PHE A 96 5.58 -8.89 -3.58
N ALA A 97 5.29 -7.69 -4.08
CA ALA A 97 5.81 -6.43 -3.58
C ALA A 97 4.66 -5.49 -3.22
N CYS A 98 4.78 -4.82 -2.09
CA CYS A 98 3.77 -3.93 -1.55
C CYS A 98 4.35 -2.53 -1.32
N CYS A 99 3.81 -1.50 -1.99
CA CYS A 99 4.22 -0.11 -1.77
C CYS A 99 3.27 0.66 -0.85
N GLU A 100 2.05 0.17 -0.67
CA GLU A 100 0.98 0.89 0.03
C GLU A 100 0.31 -0.01 1.07
N MET A 101 1.10 -0.60 1.96
CA MET A 101 0.57 -1.23 3.15
C MET A 101 0.19 -0.16 4.16
N GLY A 102 -1.00 -0.22 4.74
CA GLY A 102 -1.48 0.76 5.70
C GLY A 102 -0.55 0.87 6.91
N GLY A 103 0.28 1.91 6.93
CA GLY A 103 1.15 2.28 8.04
C GLY A 103 0.53 3.33 8.94
N GLY A 104 -0.54 3.95 8.47
CA GLY A 104 -1.41 4.89 9.12
C GLY A 104 -2.86 4.68 8.70
N MET A 105 -3.71 5.65 8.96
CA MET A 105 -5.10 5.67 8.52
C MET A 105 -5.58 7.09 8.34
N THR A 106 -6.25 7.32 7.23
CA THR A 106 -6.89 8.59 6.89
C THR A 106 -7.85 9.05 7.99
N VAL A 107 -7.80 10.34 8.32
CA VAL A 107 -8.70 10.99 9.27
C VAL A 107 -9.59 11.95 8.50
N PHE A 108 -10.88 11.91 8.76
CA PHE A 108 -11.87 12.76 8.10
C PHE A 108 -12.46 13.78 9.09
N TYR A 109 -12.94 14.90 8.58
CA TYR A 109 -13.60 15.91 9.43
C TYR A 109 -14.82 15.36 10.16
N LYS A 110 -15.60 14.51 9.48
CA LYS A 110 -16.81 13.89 10.08
C LYS A 110 -16.47 12.73 11.02
N TYR A 111 -15.43 11.99 10.71
CA TYR A 111 -15.09 10.74 11.39
C TYR A 111 -13.59 10.65 11.70
N ARG A 112 -13.28 10.64 12.98
CA ARG A 112 -11.91 10.62 13.48
C ARG A 112 -11.56 9.23 14.00
N PHE A 113 -11.37 8.30 13.08
CA PHE A 113 -10.94 6.95 13.41
C PHE A 113 -9.61 6.98 14.18
N GLN A 114 -9.54 6.21 15.25
CA GLN A 114 -8.30 5.97 15.97
C GLN A 114 -7.74 4.61 15.56
N LEU A 115 -6.58 4.63 14.88
CA LEU A 115 -5.93 3.42 14.43
C LEU A 115 -5.42 2.60 15.61
N PRO A 116 -5.84 1.34 15.76
CA PRO A 116 -5.17 0.42 16.67
C PRO A 116 -3.75 0.12 16.17
N TYR A 117 -2.73 0.74 16.73
CA TYR A 117 -1.35 0.71 16.21
C TYR A 117 -0.74 -0.68 16.06
N HIS A 118 -1.19 -1.66 16.87
CA HIS A 118 -0.78 -3.05 16.73
C HIS A 118 -1.25 -3.70 15.41
N SER A 119 -2.30 -3.17 14.78
CA SER A 119 -2.81 -3.69 13.51
C SER A 119 -1.80 -3.56 12.37
N VAL A 120 -0.97 -2.51 12.40
CA VAL A 120 0.06 -2.26 11.38
C VAL A 120 1.13 -3.36 11.40
N GLU A 121 1.63 -3.72 12.59
CA GLU A 121 2.58 -4.82 12.76
C GLU A 121 1.98 -6.17 12.35
N ALA A 122 0.76 -6.45 12.80
CA ALA A 122 0.08 -7.71 12.49
C ALA A 122 -0.08 -7.90 10.98
N MET A 123 -0.54 -6.87 10.28
CA MET A 123 -0.71 -6.90 8.83
C MET A 123 0.63 -7.08 8.10
N ALA A 124 1.66 -6.33 8.47
CA ALA A 124 3.00 -6.45 7.89
C ALA A 124 3.57 -7.86 8.05
N ASN A 125 3.40 -8.44 9.23
CA ASN A 125 3.85 -9.80 9.52
C ASN A 125 3.15 -10.85 8.62
N ILE A 126 1.84 -10.75 8.47
CA ILE A 126 1.07 -11.65 7.59
C ILE A 126 1.50 -11.50 6.12
N LYS A 127 1.76 -10.29 5.64
CA LYS A 127 2.21 -10.06 4.25
C LYS A 127 3.59 -10.69 3.99
N VAL A 128 4.53 -10.49 4.90
CA VAL A 128 5.87 -11.10 4.77
C VAL A 128 5.77 -12.62 4.86
N ALA A 129 4.97 -13.16 5.78
CA ALA A 129 4.69 -14.60 5.83
C ALA A 129 4.05 -15.12 4.54
N GLY A 130 3.26 -14.30 3.85
CA GLY A 130 2.67 -14.59 2.54
C GLY A 130 3.63 -14.45 1.36
N GLY A 131 4.90 -14.16 1.59
CA GLY A 131 5.94 -14.04 0.56
C GLY A 131 6.22 -12.62 0.06
N CYS A 132 5.66 -11.59 0.72
CA CYS A 132 5.99 -10.20 0.38
C CYS A 132 7.44 -9.90 0.77
N ASN A 133 8.27 -9.57 -0.23
CA ASN A 133 9.70 -9.30 -0.04
C ASN A 133 10.10 -7.84 -0.30
N PHE A 134 9.15 -6.98 -0.61
CA PHE A 134 9.31 -5.53 -0.66
C PHE A 134 8.14 -4.89 0.10
N VAL A 135 8.43 -4.25 1.23
CA VAL A 135 7.43 -3.73 2.16
C VAL A 135 7.51 -2.22 2.24
N GLY A 136 6.54 -1.54 1.66
CA GLY A 136 6.34 -0.10 1.77
C GLY A 136 5.05 0.23 2.52
N TYR A 137 5.03 1.34 3.24
CA TYR A 137 3.91 1.78 4.05
C TYR A 137 3.30 3.08 3.55
N TYR A 138 1.99 3.13 3.56
CA TYR A 138 1.23 4.36 3.37
C TYR A 138 0.44 4.66 4.65
N VAL A 139 0.90 5.62 5.45
CA VAL A 139 2.16 6.35 5.37
C VAL A 139 3.04 5.97 6.55
N PHE A 140 4.36 5.89 6.34
CA PHE A 140 5.30 5.64 7.43
C PHE A 140 5.61 6.91 8.21
N HIS A 141 5.75 8.02 7.51
CA HIS A 141 5.97 9.36 8.05
C HIS A 141 4.85 10.28 7.57
N GLY A 142 4.20 10.95 8.48
CA GLY A 142 3.24 12.01 8.17
C GLY A 142 3.93 13.26 7.65
N GLY A 143 3.14 14.23 7.23
CA GLY A 143 3.67 15.48 6.70
C GLY A 143 2.62 16.58 6.69
N SER A 144 3.02 17.75 6.18
CA SER A 144 2.13 18.87 5.91
C SER A 144 1.96 19.06 4.41
N ASN A 145 0.74 19.23 3.96
CA ASN A 145 0.46 19.56 2.56
C ASN A 145 1.01 20.95 2.25
N PRO A 146 1.78 21.12 1.16
CA PRO A 146 2.28 22.43 0.76
C PRO A 146 1.14 23.31 0.24
N LEU A 147 1.29 24.60 0.43
CA LEU A 147 0.42 25.58 -0.20
C LEU A 147 0.76 25.67 -1.69
N GLY A 148 -0.19 25.30 -2.54
CA GLY A 148 -0.04 25.40 -3.98
C GLY A 148 -0.25 26.82 -4.50
N LEU A 149 0.33 27.15 -5.67
CA LEU A 149 0.16 28.47 -6.30
C LEU A 149 -1.25 28.70 -6.84
N LYS A 150 -1.89 27.65 -7.35
CA LYS A 150 -3.24 27.73 -7.94
C LYS A 150 -4.29 27.07 -7.08
N THR A 151 -3.91 26.00 -6.40
CA THR A 151 -4.79 25.22 -5.50
C THR A 151 -4.18 25.27 -4.12
N PRO A 152 -4.93 25.70 -3.08
CA PRO A 152 -4.37 25.93 -1.76
C PRO A 152 -3.68 24.72 -1.16
N TYR A 153 -4.24 23.53 -1.35
CA TYR A 153 -3.69 22.29 -0.85
C TYR A 153 -4.06 21.13 -1.76
N LEU A 154 -3.15 20.17 -1.89
CA LEU A 154 -3.35 18.94 -2.65
C LEU A 154 -3.73 17.83 -1.68
N ASN A 155 -5.00 17.62 -1.46
CA ASN A 155 -5.48 16.44 -0.77
C ASN A 155 -6.93 16.12 -1.16
N GLU A 156 -7.38 15.00 -0.67
CA GLU A 156 -8.71 14.46 -0.92
C GLU A 156 -9.80 15.25 -0.21
N ASN A 157 -11.01 15.19 -0.73
CA ASN A 157 -12.17 15.82 -0.13
C ASN A 157 -12.46 15.23 1.26
N ALA A 158 -13.00 16.09 2.16
CA ALA A 158 -13.38 15.73 3.52
C ALA A 158 -12.23 15.34 4.47
N THR A 159 -10.98 15.38 4.02
CA THR A 159 -9.78 15.20 4.84
C THR A 159 -9.18 16.52 5.31
N PRO A 160 -8.34 16.56 6.35
CA PRO A 160 -7.62 17.76 6.76
C PRO A 160 -6.81 18.35 5.60
N LYS A 161 -6.90 19.66 5.42
CA LYS A 161 -6.28 20.35 4.27
C LYS A 161 -4.78 20.55 4.45
N ILE A 162 -4.32 20.81 5.66
CA ILE A 162 -2.91 21.10 5.95
C ILE A 162 -2.20 19.85 6.43
N SER A 163 -2.73 19.21 7.46
CA SER A 163 -2.11 18.04 8.06
C SER A 163 -2.27 16.80 7.17
N TYR A 164 -1.18 16.11 6.94
CA TYR A 164 -1.11 14.78 6.35
C TYR A 164 -0.51 13.79 7.36
N ASP A 165 -0.85 13.95 8.62
CA ASP A 165 -0.35 13.11 9.72
C ASP A 165 -0.81 11.66 9.58
N TYR A 166 -2.07 11.45 9.33
CA TYR A 166 -2.76 10.17 9.11
C TYR A 166 -2.36 9.05 10.08
N GLN A 167 -2.01 9.43 11.32
CA GLN A 167 -1.63 8.49 12.37
C GLN A 167 -0.43 7.61 11.97
N ALA A 168 0.45 8.12 11.12
CA ALA A 168 1.66 7.45 10.66
C ALA A 168 2.57 7.04 11.83
N ALA A 169 3.45 6.09 11.59
CA ALA A 169 4.41 5.61 12.60
C ALA A 169 5.29 6.76 13.14
N ILE A 170 5.67 7.68 12.26
CA ILE A 170 6.26 8.98 12.62
C ILE A 170 5.27 10.06 12.19
N GLY A 171 4.77 10.82 13.13
CA GLY A 171 3.77 11.86 12.87
C GLY A 171 4.32 13.07 12.14
N GLU A 172 3.42 13.99 11.75
CA GLU A 172 3.69 15.18 10.95
C GLU A 172 4.89 16.00 11.46
N PHE A 173 5.03 16.13 12.80
CA PHE A 173 6.08 16.90 13.45
C PHE A 173 7.16 16.03 14.10
N GLY A 174 7.35 14.78 13.63
CA GLY A 174 8.38 13.89 14.12
C GLY A 174 8.03 13.09 15.38
N GLN A 175 6.80 13.20 15.88
CA GLN A 175 6.37 12.41 17.04
C GLN A 175 6.33 10.91 16.70
N VAL A 176 6.97 10.12 17.54
CA VAL A 176 7.06 8.65 17.37
C VAL A 176 5.86 7.99 18.06
N ARG A 177 5.14 7.13 17.32
CA ARG A 177 4.01 6.36 17.82
C ARG A 177 4.36 4.91 18.14
N GLU A 178 3.46 4.22 18.81
CA GLU A 178 3.62 2.81 19.17
C GLU A 178 3.87 1.94 17.92
N SER A 179 3.20 2.22 16.81
CA SER A 179 3.40 1.52 15.53
C SER A 179 4.86 1.58 15.05
N TYR A 180 5.57 2.68 15.27
CA TYR A 180 7.00 2.78 14.93
C TYR A 180 7.84 1.75 15.69
N ALA A 181 7.67 1.67 17.00
CA ALA A 181 8.44 0.73 17.83
C ALA A 181 8.16 -0.73 17.44
N ARG A 182 6.90 -1.05 17.13
CA ARG A 182 6.46 -2.37 16.66
C ARG A 182 7.08 -2.71 15.30
N LEU A 183 6.98 -1.82 14.33
CA LEU A 183 7.57 -1.99 13.00
C LEU A 183 9.09 -2.07 13.06
N LYS A 184 9.75 -1.23 13.87
CA LYS A 184 11.21 -1.27 14.05
C LYS A 184 11.67 -2.65 14.51
N ARG A 185 10.99 -3.24 15.49
CA ARG A 185 11.29 -4.61 15.97
C ARG A 185 11.12 -5.64 14.88
N LEU A 186 10.01 -5.57 14.13
CA LEU A 186 9.71 -6.47 13.04
C LEU A 186 10.75 -6.36 11.91
N HIS A 187 11.13 -5.14 11.53
CA HIS A 187 12.15 -4.91 10.52
C HIS A 187 13.55 -5.36 10.95
N TYR A 188 13.89 -5.24 12.22
CA TYR A 188 15.13 -5.84 12.73
C TYR A 188 15.13 -7.36 12.61
N PHE A 189 14.01 -8.00 12.89
CA PHE A 189 13.86 -9.43 12.68
C PHE A 189 14.07 -9.79 11.20
N PHE A 190 13.37 -9.12 10.31
CA PHE A 190 13.50 -9.37 8.86
C PHE A 190 14.94 -9.18 8.38
N ASN A 191 15.58 -8.09 8.75
CA ASN A 191 16.96 -7.81 8.35
C ASN A 191 17.97 -8.80 8.93
N SER A 192 17.74 -9.29 10.15
CA SER A 192 18.62 -10.25 10.79
C SER A 192 18.55 -11.64 10.18
N PHE A 193 17.36 -12.05 9.72
CA PHE A 193 17.09 -13.41 9.25
C PHE A 193 16.71 -13.49 7.76
N GLN A 194 16.91 -12.42 6.99
CA GLN A 194 16.54 -12.41 5.57
C GLN A 194 17.22 -13.51 4.74
N LYS A 195 18.45 -13.88 5.10
CA LYS A 195 19.21 -14.94 4.41
C LYS A 195 18.60 -16.32 4.59
N GLU A 196 17.93 -16.52 5.71
CA GLU A 196 17.27 -17.77 6.08
C GLU A 196 15.89 -17.87 5.47
N PHE A 197 15.06 -16.82 5.56
CA PHE A 197 13.66 -16.93 5.13
C PHE A 197 13.37 -16.43 3.71
N CYS A 198 14.13 -15.47 3.14
CA CYS A 198 13.89 -15.03 1.77
C CYS A 198 13.98 -16.13 0.70
N PRO A 199 14.87 -17.14 0.84
CA PRO A 199 14.91 -18.26 -0.08
C PRO A 199 13.80 -19.30 0.14
N THR A 200 13.00 -19.19 1.20
CA THR A 200 11.96 -20.17 1.52
C THR A 200 10.72 -19.99 0.63
N GLN A 201 10.00 -21.08 0.45
CA GLN A 201 8.71 -21.04 -0.20
C GLN A 201 7.60 -20.86 0.83
N THR A 202 6.64 -19.97 0.54
CA THR A 202 5.43 -19.84 1.34
C THR A 202 4.59 -21.12 1.24
N ILE A 203 4.29 -21.72 2.39
CA ILE A 203 3.38 -22.86 2.51
C ILE A 203 2.08 -22.35 3.12
N LEU A 204 1.00 -22.54 2.39
CA LEU A 204 -0.33 -22.19 2.87
C LEU A 204 -0.96 -23.40 3.58
N PRO A 205 -1.67 -23.18 4.70
CA PRO A 205 -2.44 -24.26 5.32
C PRO A 205 -3.57 -24.72 4.38
N GLU A 206 -4.00 -25.95 4.59
CA GLU A 206 -5.15 -26.51 3.87
C GLU A 206 -6.38 -25.60 4.07
N GLY A 207 -7.06 -25.24 2.98
CA GLY A 207 -8.21 -24.36 3.01
C GLY A 207 -7.90 -22.86 3.10
N ALA A 208 -6.65 -22.44 3.02
CA ALA A 208 -6.23 -21.02 2.97
C ALA A 208 -6.35 -20.39 1.56
N GLU A 209 -7.30 -20.83 0.75
CA GLU A 209 -7.54 -20.37 -0.62
C GLU A 209 -8.42 -19.12 -0.69
#